data_fa69d2227d10c51d52a19bf7c6e27685
#
_entry.id   fa69d2227d10c51d52a19bf7c6e27685
#
_cell.length_a   1.000
_cell.length_b   1.000
_cell.length_c   1.000
_cell.angle_alpha   90.00
_cell.angle_beta   90.00
_cell.angle_gamma   90.00
#
_symmetry.space_group_name_H-M   'P 1'
#
loop_
_entity.id
_entity.type
_entity.pdbx_description
1 polymer ?
#
loop_
_entity_poly.entity_id
_entity_poly.type
_entity_poly.pdbx_seq_one_letter_code
_entity_poly.pdbx_strand_id
1 'polypeptide(L)'
;MDVLDLIARRYSVRAYRPDPVEEEKLRQVLEAARLAPTAANRQPFRVLVAQTRGREEELRRVYNRPWFVDAPLVVGVVAVPAEAWRRMDGKPYDEVDATIAMDHLVLAATALGLGTCWVAAFDPAAAREVFGLPDDVA
;
A
#
# COMPACT_ATOMS: atom_id res chain seq x y z
N MET A 1 4.44 11.45 19.27
CA MET A 1 3.39 12.07 18.41
C MET A 1 2.10 11.32 18.66
N ASP A 2 1.06 12.02 19.02
CA ASP A 2 -0.20 11.35 19.23
C ASP A 2 -0.94 11.08 17.90
N VAL A 3 -2.01 10.31 17.97
CA VAL A 3 -2.76 9.86 16.78
C VAL A 3 -3.41 11.04 16.05
N LEU A 4 -3.88 12.05 16.76
CA LEU A 4 -4.52 13.21 16.14
C LEU A 4 -3.50 14.03 15.36
N ASP A 5 -2.29 14.18 15.91
CA ASP A 5 -1.18 14.84 15.22
C ASP A 5 -0.80 14.09 13.93
N LEU A 6 -0.76 12.76 13.98
CA LEU A 6 -0.46 11.94 12.79
C LEU A 6 -1.47 12.17 11.69
N ILE A 7 -2.75 12.13 12.04
CA ILE A 7 -3.85 12.35 11.11
C ILE A 7 -3.73 13.74 10.48
N ALA A 8 -3.43 14.76 11.28
CA ALA A 8 -3.31 16.14 10.82
C ALA A 8 -2.08 16.36 9.93
N ARG A 9 -0.97 15.68 10.21
CA ARG A 9 0.31 15.88 9.50
C ARG A 9 0.45 15.07 8.22
N ARG A 10 -0.25 13.95 8.10
CA ARG A 10 -0.21 13.14 6.89
C ARG A 10 -0.68 13.97 5.68
N TYR A 11 0.09 13.95 4.61
CA TYR A 11 -0.32 14.54 3.33
C TYR A 11 0.26 13.72 2.18
N SER A 12 -0.27 13.91 0.98
CA SER A 12 0.21 13.20 -0.21
C SER A 12 1.51 13.84 -0.70
N VAL A 13 2.61 13.13 -0.50
CA VAL A 13 3.94 13.57 -0.91
C VAL A 13 4.19 13.17 -2.36
N ARG A 14 4.66 14.12 -3.18
CA ARG A 14 4.95 13.90 -4.60
C ARG A 14 6.36 14.34 -4.99
N ALA A 15 7.26 14.33 -4.03
CA ALA A 15 8.69 14.54 -4.24
C ALA A 15 9.43 13.71 -3.18
N TYR A 16 10.39 12.90 -3.57
CA TYR A 16 11.05 11.97 -2.68
C TYR A 16 12.57 12.12 -2.79
N ARG A 17 13.23 11.85 -1.66
CA ARG A 17 14.69 11.74 -1.60
C ARG A 17 15.10 10.35 -2.09
N PRO A 18 16.29 10.23 -2.69
CA PRO A 18 16.76 8.94 -3.20
C PRO A 18 17.24 7.99 -2.10
N ASP A 19 17.29 8.45 -0.85
CA ASP A 19 17.79 7.64 0.26
C ASP A 19 16.94 6.38 0.43
N PRO A 20 17.54 5.20 0.63
CA PRO A 20 16.78 3.98 0.88
C PRO A 20 16.02 4.08 2.21
N VAL A 21 14.88 3.41 2.28
CA VAL A 21 14.12 3.28 3.52
C VAL A 21 14.85 2.28 4.42
N GLU A 22 15.08 2.67 5.66
CA GLU A 22 15.70 1.80 6.67
C GLU A 22 14.83 0.55 6.89
N GLU A 23 15.47 -0.61 6.93
CA GLU A 23 14.76 -1.89 7.05
C GLU A 23 13.86 -1.95 8.28
N GLU A 24 14.30 -1.40 9.40
CA GLU A 24 13.51 -1.37 10.62
C GLU A 24 12.24 -0.53 10.47
N LYS A 25 12.33 0.60 9.78
CA LYS A 25 11.15 1.43 9.50
C LYS A 25 10.17 0.70 8.59
N LEU A 26 10.66 0.04 7.55
CA LEU A 26 9.82 -0.76 6.67
C LEU A 26 9.10 -1.86 7.45
N ARG A 27 9.81 -2.54 8.34
CA ARG A 27 9.21 -3.58 9.19
C ARG A 27 8.08 -3.03 10.04
N GLN A 28 8.27 -1.88 10.66
CA GLN A 28 7.24 -1.25 11.50
C GLN A 28 6.03 -0.83 10.67
N VAL A 29 6.24 -0.31 9.48
CA VAL A 29 5.18 0.08 8.57
C VAL A 29 4.34 -1.15 8.15
N LEU A 30 5.01 -2.24 7.81
CA LEU A 30 4.32 -3.49 7.45
C LEU A 30 3.58 -4.11 8.63
N GLU A 31 4.14 -4.01 9.84
CA GLU A 31 3.49 -4.48 11.05
C GLU A 31 2.20 -3.68 11.34
N ALA A 32 2.20 -2.38 11.09
CA ALA A 32 1.01 -1.56 11.25
C ALA A 32 -0.12 -2.03 10.32
N ALA A 33 0.20 -2.37 9.07
CA ALA A 33 -0.78 -2.94 8.15
C ALA A 33 -1.30 -4.29 8.64
N ARG A 34 -0.42 -5.14 9.17
CA ARG A 34 -0.79 -6.45 9.71
C ARG A 34 -1.75 -6.35 10.90
N LEU A 35 -1.58 -5.31 11.72
CA LEU A 35 -2.39 -5.08 12.91
C LEU A 35 -3.74 -4.40 12.64
N ALA A 36 -3.99 -3.98 11.41
CA ALA A 36 -5.25 -3.33 11.05
C ALA A 36 -6.43 -4.28 11.28
N PRO A 37 -7.57 -3.76 11.76
CA PRO A 37 -8.77 -4.59 11.92
C PRO A 37 -9.32 -5.01 10.55
N THR A 38 -9.86 -6.21 10.50
CA THR A 38 -10.57 -6.73 9.33
C THR A 38 -11.88 -7.39 9.75
N ALA A 39 -12.83 -7.45 8.84
CA ALA A 39 -14.13 -8.06 9.11
C ALA A 39 -13.94 -9.55 9.44
N ALA A 40 -14.45 -9.97 10.59
CA ALA A 40 -14.32 -11.33 11.15
C ALA A 40 -12.84 -11.78 11.27
N ASN A 41 -11.91 -10.86 11.33
CA ASN A 41 -10.46 -11.12 11.39
C ASN A 41 -9.96 -12.04 10.27
N ARG A 42 -10.54 -11.92 9.08
CA ARG A 42 -10.18 -12.76 7.94
C ARG A 42 -8.89 -12.37 7.25
N GLN A 43 -8.49 -11.10 7.35
CA GLN A 43 -7.24 -10.59 6.79
C GLN A 43 -7.09 -10.89 5.29
N PRO A 44 -8.07 -10.51 4.45
CA PRO A 44 -8.13 -10.89 3.04
C PRO A 44 -7.28 -9.98 2.16
N PHE A 45 -6.02 -9.83 2.50
CA PHE A 45 -5.10 -8.98 1.73
C PHE A 45 -3.67 -9.49 1.84
N ARG A 46 -2.84 -9.02 0.90
CA ARG A 46 -1.39 -9.22 0.91
C ARG A 46 -0.74 -7.87 0.67
N VAL A 47 0.43 -7.66 1.25
CA VAL A 47 1.21 -6.44 1.03
C VAL A 47 2.41 -6.78 0.16
N LEU A 48 2.55 -6.04 -0.93
CA LEU A 48 3.69 -6.15 -1.84
C LEU A 48 4.64 -5.00 -1.58
N VAL A 49 5.93 -5.29 -1.58
CA VAL A 49 6.97 -4.27 -1.48
C VAL A 49 7.89 -4.43 -2.68
N ALA A 50 7.98 -3.39 -3.49
CA ALA A 50 8.89 -3.35 -4.62
C ALA A 50 9.95 -2.29 -4.39
N GLN A 51 11.23 -2.66 -4.52
CA GLN A 51 12.30 -1.69 -4.57
C GLN A 51 12.32 -1.07 -5.97
N THR A 52 12.35 0.26 -6.02
CA THR A 52 12.29 0.99 -7.29
C THR A 52 13.56 0.82 -8.10
N ARG A 53 14.71 0.76 -7.42
CA ARG A 53 16.01 0.68 -8.07
C ARG A 53 16.12 -0.54 -9.00
N GLY A 54 16.39 -0.28 -10.26
CA GLY A 54 16.50 -1.32 -11.29
C GLY A 54 15.16 -1.72 -11.90
N ARG A 55 14.04 -1.16 -11.42
CA ARG A 55 12.70 -1.49 -11.90
C ARG A 55 11.92 -0.26 -12.39
N GLU A 56 12.60 0.85 -12.59
CA GLU A 56 11.97 2.13 -12.91
C GLU A 56 11.11 2.07 -14.18
N GLU A 57 11.60 1.41 -15.23
CA GLU A 57 10.86 1.32 -16.50
C GLU A 57 9.54 0.55 -16.35
N GLU A 58 9.56 -0.59 -15.68
CA GLU A 58 8.33 -1.37 -15.50
C GLU A 58 7.37 -0.69 -14.53
N LEU A 59 7.87 0.00 -13.50
CA LEU A 59 7.03 0.75 -12.57
C LEU A 59 6.38 1.96 -13.24
N ARG A 60 7.04 2.60 -14.20
CA ARG A 60 6.42 3.67 -14.99
C ARG A 60 5.23 3.20 -15.81
N ARG A 61 5.19 1.95 -16.18
CA ARG A 61 4.02 1.35 -16.84
C ARG A 61 2.82 1.27 -15.90
N VAL A 62 3.07 1.11 -14.61
CA VAL A 62 2.02 1.06 -13.58
C VAL A 62 1.46 2.45 -13.34
N TYR A 63 2.32 3.44 -13.16
CA TYR A 63 1.90 4.82 -12.93
C TYR A 63 2.92 5.79 -13.52
N ASN A 64 2.52 6.51 -14.56
CA ASN A 64 3.41 7.33 -15.36
C ASN A 64 3.45 8.78 -14.85
N ARG A 65 3.98 8.98 -13.66
CA ARG A 65 4.32 10.29 -13.12
C ARG A 65 5.78 10.28 -12.70
N PRO A 66 6.56 11.34 -13.01
CA PRO A 66 8.01 11.33 -12.74
C PRO A 66 8.35 11.04 -11.28
N TRP A 67 7.61 11.64 -10.35
CA TRP A 67 7.87 11.48 -8.93
C TRP A 67 7.61 10.05 -8.41
N PHE A 68 6.85 9.25 -9.11
CA PHE A 68 6.49 7.90 -8.65
C PHE A 68 7.73 7.00 -8.52
N VAL A 69 8.62 7.06 -9.50
CA VAL A 69 9.85 6.25 -9.50
C VAL A 69 11.01 6.92 -8.77
N ASP A 70 10.81 8.13 -8.25
CA ASP A 70 11.78 8.76 -7.36
C ASP A 70 11.69 8.19 -5.94
N ALA A 71 10.55 7.65 -5.56
CA ALA A 71 10.40 6.97 -4.28
C ALA A 71 11.24 5.67 -4.28
N PRO A 72 12.00 5.40 -3.20
CA PRO A 72 12.83 4.19 -3.14
C PRO A 72 12.03 2.89 -3.05
N LEU A 73 10.77 2.97 -2.58
CA LEU A 73 9.87 1.83 -2.47
C LEU A 73 8.50 2.15 -3.04
N VAL A 74 7.92 1.15 -3.69
CA VAL A 74 6.50 1.13 -4.05
C VAL A 74 5.85 0.00 -3.26
N VAL A 75 4.79 0.33 -2.55
CA VAL A 75 4.04 -0.64 -1.74
C VAL A 75 2.65 -0.81 -2.34
N GLY A 76 2.25 -2.04 -2.55
CA GLY A 76 0.90 -2.38 -3.01
C GLY A 76 0.16 -3.19 -1.96
N VAL A 77 -1.13 -2.95 -1.82
CA VAL A 77 -2.00 -3.83 -1.03
C VAL A 77 -2.94 -4.54 -2.00
N VAL A 78 -2.89 -5.86 -1.97
CA VAL A 78 -3.65 -6.73 -2.86
C VAL A 78 -4.81 -7.33 -2.08
N ALA A 79 -6.03 -7.09 -2.51
CA ALA A 79 -7.22 -7.65 -1.90
C ALA A 79 -7.48 -9.06 -2.45
N VAL A 80 -7.91 -9.98 -1.56
CA VAL A 80 -8.15 -11.38 -1.89
C VAL A 80 -9.62 -11.72 -1.64
N PRO A 81 -10.50 -11.56 -2.64
CA PRO A 81 -11.95 -11.73 -2.46
C PRO A 81 -12.36 -13.11 -1.90
N ALA A 82 -11.65 -14.16 -2.28
CA ALA A 82 -11.95 -15.52 -1.83
C ALA A 82 -11.79 -15.71 -0.32
N GLU A 83 -10.98 -14.89 0.34
CA GLU A 83 -10.73 -14.97 1.77
C GLU A 83 -11.59 -13.98 2.57
N ALA A 84 -12.35 -13.12 1.91
CA ALA A 84 -13.10 -12.04 2.55
C ALA A 84 -14.33 -12.54 3.30
N TRP A 85 -14.65 -11.84 4.39
CA TRP A 85 -15.98 -11.89 4.98
C TRP A 85 -16.98 -11.28 4.00
N ARG A 86 -18.18 -11.87 3.93
CA ARG A 86 -19.26 -11.38 3.08
C ARG A 86 -20.40 -10.88 3.93
N ARG A 87 -20.83 -9.65 3.62
CA ARG A 87 -22.02 -9.08 4.24
C ARG A 87 -23.28 -9.84 3.77
N MET A 88 -24.39 -9.66 4.50
CA MET A 88 -25.64 -10.37 4.23
C MET A 88 -26.14 -10.20 2.79
N ASP A 89 -25.87 -9.07 2.15
CA ASP A 89 -26.21 -8.79 0.74
C ASP A 89 -25.22 -9.39 -0.25
N GLY A 90 -24.24 -10.16 0.21
CA GLY A 90 -23.23 -10.81 -0.61
C GLY A 90 -21.99 -9.97 -0.91
N LYS A 91 -21.91 -8.73 -0.42
CA LYS A 91 -20.75 -7.88 -0.68
C LYS A 91 -19.52 -8.42 0.04
N PRO A 92 -18.43 -8.74 -0.67
CA PRO A 92 -17.16 -9.10 -0.04
C PRO A 92 -16.48 -7.85 0.52
N TYR A 93 -15.79 -7.99 1.66
CA TYR A 93 -15.13 -6.88 2.34
C TYR A 93 -13.63 -6.82 2.15
N ASP A 94 -13.10 -7.54 1.18
CA ASP A 94 -11.66 -7.57 0.89
C ASP A 94 -11.10 -6.19 0.58
N GLU A 95 -11.76 -5.40 -0.27
CA GLU A 95 -11.29 -4.06 -0.60
C GLU A 95 -11.43 -3.09 0.57
N VAL A 96 -12.49 -3.23 1.37
CA VAL A 96 -12.66 -2.43 2.59
C VAL A 96 -11.52 -2.72 3.57
N ASP A 97 -11.23 -4.00 3.81
CA ASP A 97 -10.19 -4.42 4.73
C ASP A 97 -8.80 -4.02 4.24
N ALA A 98 -8.52 -4.19 2.94
CA ALA A 98 -7.27 -3.76 2.33
C ALA A 98 -7.06 -2.25 2.46
N THR A 99 -8.13 -1.47 2.31
CA THR A 99 -8.10 -0.01 2.46
C THR A 99 -7.72 0.40 3.87
N ILE A 100 -8.29 -0.25 4.89
CA ILE A 100 -7.96 0.01 6.29
C ILE A 100 -6.48 -0.30 6.56
N ALA A 101 -6.00 -1.45 6.05
CA ALA A 101 -4.59 -1.83 6.19
C ALA A 101 -3.66 -0.80 5.54
N MET A 102 -4.01 -0.30 4.35
CA MET A 102 -3.26 0.74 3.68
C MET A 102 -3.22 2.03 4.49
N ASP A 103 -4.33 2.44 5.07
CA ASP A 103 -4.38 3.65 5.90
C ASP A 103 -3.49 3.53 7.13
N HIS A 104 -3.50 2.38 7.81
CA HIS A 104 -2.61 2.11 8.93
C HIS A 104 -1.14 2.20 8.53
N LEU A 105 -0.80 1.64 7.36
CA LEU A 105 0.54 1.71 6.80
C LEU A 105 0.98 3.15 6.57
N VAL A 106 0.11 3.96 5.97
CA VAL A 106 0.38 5.37 5.67
C VAL A 106 0.59 6.18 6.95
N LEU A 107 -0.23 5.97 7.96
CA LEU A 107 -0.09 6.66 9.24
C LEU A 107 1.20 6.25 9.97
N ALA A 108 1.53 4.97 9.97
CA ALA A 108 2.78 4.48 10.54
C ALA A 108 4.01 5.09 9.83
N ALA A 109 3.97 5.17 8.50
CA ALA A 109 5.03 5.82 7.73
C ALA A 109 5.21 7.28 8.14
N THR A 110 4.10 8.01 8.31
CA THR A 110 4.13 9.40 8.78
C THR A 110 4.79 9.50 10.16
N ALA A 111 4.45 8.60 11.08
CA ALA A 111 5.04 8.56 12.41
C ALA A 111 6.56 8.35 12.38
N LEU A 112 7.05 7.64 11.38
CA LEU A 112 8.47 7.32 11.21
C LEU A 112 9.22 8.34 10.35
N GLY A 113 8.58 9.44 9.97
CA GLY A 113 9.20 10.49 9.15
C GLY A 113 9.29 10.15 7.66
N LEU A 114 8.51 9.19 7.19
CA LEU A 114 8.45 8.80 5.78
C LEU A 114 7.27 9.48 5.09
N GLY A 115 7.51 10.02 3.90
CA GLY A 115 6.46 10.54 3.05
C GLY A 115 5.78 9.44 2.25
N THR A 116 4.49 9.58 2.02
CA THR A 116 3.70 8.63 1.23
C THR A 116 2.77 9.36 0.27
N CYS A 117 2.37 8.69 -0.78
CA CYS A 117 1.26 9.13 -1.61
C CYS A 117 0.44 7.91 -2.01
N TRP A 118 -0.83 7.91 -1.67
CA TRP A 118 -1.76 6.87 -2.08
C TRP A 118 -2.14 7.08 -3.54
N VAL A 119 -1.86 6.10 -4.38
CA VAL A 119 -2.14 6.15 -5.82
C VAL A 119 -3.27 5.18 -6.14
N ALA A 120 -4.35 5.71 -6.73
CA ALA A 120 -5.47 4.90 -7.22
C ALA A 120 -5.56 4.92 -8.75
N ALA A 121 -5.03 5.95 -9.38
CA ALA A 121 -5.13 6.15 -10.84
C ALA A 121 -4.01 5.43 -11.61
N PHE A 122 -3.57 4.28 -11.13
CA PHE A 122 -2.59 3.45 -11.81
C PHE A 122 -3.25 2.56 -12.86
N ASP A 123 -2.45 1.95 -13.72
CA ASP A 123 -2.89 0.97 -14.71
C ASP A 123 -2.99 -0.42 -14.05
N PRO A 124 -4.20 -0.95 -13.80
CA PRO A 124 -4.35 -2.25 -13.13
C PRO A 124 -3.79 -3.43 -13.93
N ALA A 125 -3.90 -3.38 -15.27
CA ALA A 125 -3.36 -4.45 -16.13
C ALA A 125 -1.84 -4.49 -16.06
N ALA A 126 -1.20 -3.33 -16.12
CA ALA A 126 0.25 -3.22 -15.96
C ALA A 126 0.69 -3.68 -14.57
N ALA A 127 -0.04 -3.30 -13.52
CA ALA A 127 0.27 -3.72 -12.15
C ALA A 127 0.21 -5.25 -12.01
N ARG A 128 -0.80 -5.89 -12.58
CA ARG A 128 -0.90 -7.36 -12.56
C ARG A 128 0.29 -8.02 -13.22
N GLU A 129 0.70 -7.51 -14.37
CA GLU A 129 1.84 -8.04 -15.11
C GLU A 129 3.16 -7.81 -14.36
N VAL A 130 3.41 -6.58 -13.93
CA VAL A 130 4.65 -6.19 -13.26
C VAL A 130 4.85 -6.93 -11.93
N PHE A 131 3.79 -7.10 -11.17
CA PHE A 131 3.85 -7.76 -9.86
C PHE A 131 3.49 -9.24 -9.91
N GLY A 132 3.18 -9.79 -11.09
CA GLY A 132 2.85 -11.22 -11.24
C GLY A 132 1.60 -11.64 -10.47
N LEU A 133 0.57 -10.79 -10.43
CA LEU A 133 -0.65 -11.07 -9.69
C LEU A 133 -1.57 -12.02 -10.44
N PRO A 134 -2.19 -13.01 -9.76
CA PRO A 134 -3.20 -13.86 -10.37
C PRO A 134 -4.49 -13.09 -10.65
N ASP A 135 -5.35 -13.63 -11.51
CA ASP A 135 -6.59 -12.96 -11.93
C ASP A 135 -7.64 -12.85 -10.82
N ASP A 136 -7.55 -13.69 -9.79
CA ASP A 136 -8.51 -13.79 -8.69
C ASP A 136 -8.25 -12.83 -7.52
N VAL A 137 -7.31 -11.91 -7.66
CA VAL A 137 -7.01 -10.87 -6.64
C VAL A 137 -7.17 -9.48 -7.23
N ALA A 138 -7.32 -8.50 -6.35
CA ALA A 138 -7.51 -7.10 -6.71
C ALA A 138 -6.49 -6.18 -6.05
#